data_95b518ebf5b7a50f065dc8708498807d
#
_entry.id   95b518ebf5b7a50f065dc8708498807d
#
_cell.length_a   1.000
_cell.length_b   1.000
_cell.length_c   1.000
_cell.angle_alpha   90.00
_cell.angle_beta   90.00
_cell.angle_gamma   90.00
#
_symmetry.space_group_name_H-M   'P 1'
#
loop_
_entity.id
_entity.type
_entity.pdbx_description
1 polymer ?
#
loop_
_entity_poly.entity_id
_entity_poly.type
_entity_poly.pdbx_seq_one_letter_code
_entity_poly.pdbx_strand_id
1 'polypeptide(L)'
;MNIERPFAALGVVIYFISFSALGAEVLTPKAELGRQLFFDKNLSEPAGQACSSCHDPLAAFTDNDKTQPTSKGVDTSLHGNRNAPTVMYAAFSPTFTFDRQANLYKGGQFWDGRAKTLSDQAKGPFLNPIEMANPTPEAVIEKIKQSPMTDYSTQFDAIYGKEALEHPAKAYLYVADAIAEFERSAVFNKFTSKYDFYLLGKARFTAQEKRGLLVFESKDKGNCIACHNSR
;
A
#
# COMPACT_ATOMS: atom_id res chain seq x y z
N MET A 1 43.27 -10.06 -69.74
CA MET A 1 41.98 -10.70 -69.33
C MET A 1 41.83 -10.42 -67.85
N ASN A 2 41.16 -9.26 -67.55
CA ASN A 2 40.97 -8.77 -66.17
C ASN A 2 39.66 -9.37 -65.64
N ILE A 3 39.76 -10.09 -64.52
CA ILE A 3 38.61 -10.64 -63.82
C ILE A 3 38.34 -9.73 -62.66
N GLU A 4 37.32 -8.89 -62.80
CA GLU A 4 36.78 -8.09 -61.70
C GLU A 4 35.90 -8.99 -60.80
N ARG A 5 36.22 -9.02 -59.47
CA ARG A 5 35.39 -9.67 -58.48
C ARG A 5 34.42 -8.65 -57.85
N PRO A 6 33.12 -8.96 -57.74
CA PRO A 6 32.20 -8.05 -57.08
C PRO A 6 32.37 -8.14 -55.56
N PHE A 7 32.50 -6.97 -54.89
CA PHE A 7 32.41 -6.84 -53.43
C PHE A 7 30.95 -6.99 -53.01
N ALA A 8 30.65 -8.02 -52.23
CA ALA A 8 29.38 -8.16 -51.57
C ALA A 8 29.37 -7.26 -50.30
N ALA A 9 28.55 -6.22 -50.30
CA ALA A 9 28.32 -5.40 -49.15
C ALA A 9 27.45 -6.17 -48.13
N LEU A 10 28.03 -6.52 -46.98
CA LEU A 10 27.31 -7.15 -45.86
C LEU A 10 26.55 -6.05 -45.09
N GLY A 11 25.26 -5.94 -45.35
CA GLY A 11 24.40 -5.00 -44.61
C GLY A 11 24.20 -5.49 -43.19
N VAL A 12 24.77 -4.77 -42.20
CA VAL A 12 24.51 -5.01 -40.80
C VAL A 12 23.15 -4.38 -40.44
N VAL A 13 22.14 -5.23 -40.23
CA VAL A 13 20.83 -4.81 -39.73
C VAL A 13 20.95 -4.66 -38.22
N ILE A 14 21.04 -3.43 -37.73
CA ILE A 14 21.01 -3.11 -36.29
C ILE A 14 19.55 -3.13 -35.86
N TYR A 15 19.14 -4.17 -35.14
CA TYR A 15 17.86 -4.20 -34.43
C TYR A 15 17.95 -3.28 -33.21
N PHE A 16 17.32 -2.12 -33.27
CA PHE A 16 17.06 -1.33 -32.09
C PHE A 16 15.98 -2.05 -31.28
N ILE A 17 16.41 -2.79 -30.23
CA ILE A 17 15.50 -3.28 -29.21
C ILE A 17 15.13 -2.06 -28.37
N SER A 18 13.96 -1.48 -28.64
CA SER A 18 13.37 -0.47 -27.76
C SER A 18 13.04 -1.14 -26.44
N PHE A 19 13.93 -1.01 -25.47
CA PHE A 19 13.63 -1.31 -24.08
C PHE A 19 12.62 -0.27 -23.63
N SER A 20 11.33 -0.62 -23.67
CA SER A 20 10.31 0.12 -22.94
C SER A 20 10.67 -0.03 -21.46
N ALA A 21 11.36 0.97 -20.90
CA ALA A 21 11.50 1.09 -19.47
C ALA A 21 10.07 1.07 -18.91
N LEU A 22 9.70 0.03 -18.15
CA LEU A 22 8.55 0.08 -17.27
C LEU A 22 8.82 1.26 -16.34
N GLY A 23 8.26 2.42 -16.66
CA GLY A 23 8.43 3.63 -15.88
C GLY A 23 8.00 3.33 -14.44
N ALA A 24 8.91 3.53 -13.49
CA ALA A 24 8.51 3.62 -12.11
C ALA A 24 7.40 4.68 -12.04
N GLU A 25 6.25 4.31 -11.49
CA GLU A 25 5.15 5.26 -11.33
C GLU A 25 5.63 6.45 -10.52
N VAL A 26 5.53 7.62 -11.10
CA VAL A 26 5.87 8.87 -10.42
C VAL A 26 4.75 9.18 -9.45
N LEU A 27 5.04 9.10 -8.14
CA LEU A 27 4.09 9.47 -7.10
C LEU A 27 3.75 10.96 -7.21
N THR A 28 2.51 11.32 -6.89
CA THR A 28 2.15 12.72 -6.67
C THR A 28 2.95 13.29 -5.50
N PRO A 29 3.18 14.63 -5.41
CA PRO A 29 3.87 15.20 -4.26
C PRO A 29 3.25 14.79 -2.91
N LYS A 30 1.92 14.70 -2.83
CA LYS A 30 1.22 14.25 -1.63
C LYS A 30 1.47 12.76 -1.34
N ALA A 31 1.44 11.89 -2.34
CA ALA A 31 1.75 10.47 -2.18
C ALA A 31 3.22 10.24 -1.80
N GLU A 32 4.13 11.07 -2.31
CA GLU A 32 5.55 10.99 -1.93
C GLU A 32 5.76 11.43 -0.47
N LEU A 33 5.10 12.49 -0.02
CA LEU A 33 5.06 12.87 1.39
C LEU A 33 4.52 11.72 2.25
N GLY A 34 3.41 11.10 1.83
CA GLY A 34 2.82 9.93 2.50
C GLY A 34 3.79 8.74 2.55
N ARG A 35 4.54 8.51 1.48
CA ARG A 35 5.58 7.48 1.44
C ARG A 35 6.67 7.73 2.48
N GLN A 36 7.16 8.95 2.57
CA GLN A 36 8.18 9.31 3.55
C GLN A 36 7.68 9.08 4.98
N LEU A 37 6.46 9.53 5.29
CA LEU A 37 5.81 9.32 6.59
C LEU A 37 5.60 7.84 6.90
N PHE A 38 5.22 7.02 5.92
CA PHE A 38 4.98 5.58 6.07
C PHE A 38 6.25 4.81 6.46
N PHE A 39 7.42 5.28 6.05
CA PHE A 39 8.71 4.64 6.33
C PHE A 39 9.52 5.31 7.45
N ASP A 40 9.06 6.42 8.01
CA ASP A 40 9.81 7.19 9.00
C ASP A 40 9.70 6.58 10.42
N LYS A 41 10.76 5.92 10.84
CA LYS A 41 10.88 5.30 12.16
C LYS A 41 11.03 6.30 13.32
N ASN A 42 11.22 7.60 13.04
CA ASN A 42 11.29 8.61 14.08
C ASN A 42 9.89 9.00 14.61
N LEU A 43 8.83 8.54 13.97
CA LEU A 43 7.46 8.93 14.30
C LEU A 43 6.80 8.05 15.38
N SER A 44 7.52 7.12 16.01
CA SER A 44 7.05 6.36 17.18
C SER A 44 7.65 6.89 18.49
N GLU A 45 7.12 6.45 19.65
CA GLU A 45 7.64 6.78 20.98
C GLU A 45 7.93 5.50 21.81
N PRO A 46 9.22 5.19 22.13
CA PRO A 46 10.42 5.84 21.57
C PRO A 46 10.53 5.68 20.03
N ALA A 47 11.42 6.43 19.40
CA ALA A 47 11.71 6.27 17.98
C ALA A 47 12.21 4.86 17.67
N GLY A 48 11.79 4.27 16.54
CA GLY A 48 12.22 2.93 16.12
C GLY A 48 11.20 2.17 15.27
N GLN A 49 9.93 2.59 15.24
CA GLN A 49 8.86 1.93 14.50
C GLN A 49 8.19 2.88 13.51
N ALA A 50 7.79 2.35 12.37
CA ALA A 50 7.03 3.02 11.32
C ALA A 50 5.90 2.10 10.84
N CYS A 51 5.02 2.59 9.95
CA CYS A 51 4.00 1.73 9.32
C CYS A 51 4.63 0.51 8.64
N SER A 52 5.76 0.71 7.96
CA SER A 52 6.53 -0.35 7.30
C SER A 52 7.12 -1.40 8.25
N SER A 53 7.12 -1.18 9.55
CA SER A 53 7.57 -2.19 10.53
C SER A 53 6.59 -3.36 10.66
N CYS A 54 5.28 -3.08 10.47
CA CYS A 54 4.22 -4.08 10.49
C CYS A 54 3.63 -4.34 9.08
N HIS A 55 3.94 -3.47 8.13
CA HIS A 55 3.51 -3.55 6.73
C HIS A 55 4.73 -3.54 5.79
N ASP A 56 5.51 -4.65 5.83
CA ASP A 56 6.77 -4.79 5.08
C ASP A 56 6.51 -4.96 3.58
N PRO A 57 7.09 -4.12 2.71
CA PRO A 57 7.00 -4.29 1.25
C PRO A 57 7.45 -5.66 0.75
N LEU A 58 8.43 -6.29 1.42
CA LEU A 58 8.94 -7.63 1.06
C LEU A 58 7.96 -8.76 1.41
N ALA A 59 6.95 -8.48 2.23
CA ALA A 59 5.90 -9.41 2.62
C ALA A 59 4.51 -8.98 2.11
N ALA A 60 4.45 -8.35 0.92
CA ALA A 60 3.22 -7.80 0.36
C ALA A 60 2.50 -6.84 1.33
N PHE A 61 3.26 -6.02 2.04
CA PHE A 61 2.77 -5.07 3.04
C PHE A 61 1.94 -5.72 4.16
N THR A 62 2.29 -6.95 4.54
CA THR A 62 1.90 -7.59 5.80
C THR A 62 3.11 -7.64 6.73
N ASP A 63 2.92 -8.14 7.96
CA ASP A 63 4.06 -8.38 8.86
C ASP A 63 4.96 -9.50 8.32
N ASN A 64 6.27 -9.26 8.34
CA ASN A 64 7.29 -10.21 7.90
C ASN A 64 7.87 -11.07 9.05
N ASP A 65 7.50 -10.82 10.31
CA ASP A 65 7.91 -11.66 11.44
C ASP A 65 7.12 -12.97 11.45
N LYS A 66 7.75 -14.04 10.95
CA LYS A 66 7.14 -15.38 10.89
C LYS A 66 7.12 -16.10 12.24
N THR A 67 7.73 -15.52 13.27
CA THR A 67 7.84 -16.14 14.61
C THR A 67 6.65 -15.82 15.51
N GLN A 68 5.88 -14.79 15.16
CA GLN A 68 4.74 -14.32 15.94
C GLN A 68 3.48 -14.19 15.07
N PRO A 69 2.29 -14.47 15.59
CA PRO A 69 1.04 -14.33 14.86
C PRO A 69 0.59 -12.87 14.72
N THR A 70 1.14 -11.97 15.54
CA THR A 70 0.78 -10.54 15.58
C THR A 70 2.04 -9.70 15.69
N SER A 71 1.97 -8.48 15.15
CA SER A 71 3.10 -7.55 15.12
C SER A 71 3.51 -7.08 16.50
N LYS A 72 4.82 -6.89 16.70
CA LYS A 72 5.37 -6.26 17.89
C LYS A 72 5.15 -4.75 17.84
N GLY A 73 4.87 -4.16 19.00
CA GLY A 73 4.87 -2.72 19.16
C GLY A 73 6.28 -2.13 19.21
N VAL A 74 6.37 -0.81 19.37
CA VAL A 74 7.65 -0.13 19.63
C VAL A 74 8.29 -0.62 20.92
N ASP A 75 7.49 -0.87 21.97
CA ASP A 75 7.84 -1.76 23.07
C ASP A 75 7.69 -3.21 22.59
N THR A 76 8.81 -3.88 22.36
CA THR A 76 8.84 -5.23 21.79
C THR A 76 8.30 -6.32 22.72
N SER A 77 7.99 -6.00 23.98
CA SER A 77 7.25 -6.88 24.90
C SER A 77 5.74 -6.86 24.65
N LEU A 78 5.24 -5.86 23.93
CA LEU A 78 3.84 -5.70 23.57
C LEU A 78 3.57 -6.14 22.14
N HIS A 79 2.43 -6.73 21.91
CA HIS A 79 1.98 -7.23 20.62
C HIS A 79 0.60 -6.73 20.26
N GLY A 80 0.35 -6.56 18.99
CA GLY A 80 -0.99 -6.29 18.47
C GLY A 80 -1.97 -7.40 18.79
N ASN A 81 -3.25 -7.06 18.89
CA ASN A 81 -4.31 -8.02 19.21
C ASN A 81 -4.77 -8.85 18.00
N ARG A 82 -4.36 -8.47 16.82
CA ARG A 82 -4.72 -9.10 15.54
C ARG A 82 -3.53 -9.09 14.59
N ASN A 83 -3.51 -10.03 13.66
CA ASN A 83 -2.55 -10.02 12.57
C ASN A 83 -2.66 -8.74 11.75
N ALA A 84 -1.54 -8.15 11.32
CA ALA A 84 -1.53 -7.01 10.43
C ALA A 84 -2.05 -7.43 9.04
N PRO A 85 -3.18 -6.89 8.55
CA PRO A 85 -3.66 -7.18 7.21
C PRO A 85 -2.72 -6.55 6.19
N THR A 86 -2.73 -7.08 4.97
CA THR A 86 -2.04 -6.39 3.88
C THR A 86 -2.65 -5.01 3.62
N VAL A 87 -1.80 -4.01 3.33
CA VAL A 87 -2.23 -2.71 2.80
C VAL A 87 -2.51 -2.77 1.29
N MET A 88 -2.07 -3.86 0.62
CA MET A 88 -2.35 -4.05 -0.81
C MET A 88 -3.86 -4.04 -1.06
N TYR A 89 -4.27 -3.24 -2.04
CA TYR A 89 -5.67 -3.07 -2.47
C TYR A 89 -6.63 -2.49 -1.41
N ALA A 90 -6.14 -2.05 -0.24
CA ALA A 90 -6.98 -1.47 0.82
C ALA A 90 -7.77 -0.23 0.34
N ALA A 91 -7.26 0.48 -0.67
CA ALA A 91 -7.92 1.62 -1.31
C ALA A 91 -9.27 1.29 -1.96
N PHE A 92 -9.52 0.03 -2.30
CA PHE A 92 -10.79 -0.41 -2.92
C PHE A 92 -11.86 -0.78 -1.90
N SER A 93 -11.54 -0.80 -0.61
CA SER A 93 -12.56 -0.98 0.43
C SER A 93 -13.47 0.24 0.45
N PRO A 94 -14.80 0.08 0.24
CA PRO A 94 -15.71 1.21 0.31
C PRO A 94 -15.81 1.75 1.75
N THR A 95 -16.35 2.95 1.90
CA THR A 95 -16.65 3.48 3.23
C THR A 95 -17.57 2.51 3.99
N PHE A 96 -17.27 2.28 5.27
CA PHE A 96 -18.05 1.36 6.10
C PHE A 96 -19.53 1.73 6.14
N THR A 97 -20.38 0.81 5.73
CA THR A 97 -21.82 1.01 5.65
C THR A 97 -22.58 -0.31 5.78
N PHE A 98 -23.85 -0.23 6.19
CA PHE A 98 -24.77 -1.36 6.17
C PHE A 98 -25.50 -1.41 4.81
N ASP A 99 -25.24 -2.46 4.05
CA ASP A 99 -25.96 -2.75 2.81
C ASP A 99 -27.28 -3.46 3.12
N ARG A 100 -28.38 -2.71 3.00
CA ARG A 100 -29.74 -3.25 3.30
C ARG A 100 -30.17 -4.35 2.33
N GLN A 101 -29.71 -4.30 1.06
CA GLN A 101 -30.07 -5.30 0.06
C GLN A 101 -29.35 -6.62 0.33
N ALA A 102 -28.08 -6.58 0.68
CA ALA A 102 -27.29 -7.75 1.03
C ALA A 102 -27.46 -8.18 2.49
N ASN A 103 -28.11 -7.35 3.33
CA ASN A 103 -28.29 -7.52 4.78
C ASN A 103 -26.98 -7.78 5.52
N LEU A 104 -25.92 -7.01 5.16
CA LEU A 104 -24.59 -7.14 5.78
C LEU A 104 -23.84 -5.81 5.79
N TYR A 105 -22.84 -5.71 6.67
CA TYR A 105 -21.90 -4.59 6.65
C TYR A 105 -20.84 -4.81 5.60
N LYS A 106 -20.44 -3.72 4.93
CA LYS A 106 -19.39 -3.70 3.90
C LYS A 106 -18.43 -2.54 4.14
N GLY A 107 -17.17 -2.73 3.73
CA GLY A 107 -16.15 -1.69 3.69
C GLY A 107 -15.53 -1.37 5.03
N GLY A 108 -14.92 -0.19 5.09
CA GLY A 108 -14.10 0.25 6.21
C GLY A 108 -12.70 -0.38 6.22
N GLN A 109 -11.91 0.04 7.18
CA GLN A 109 -10.55 -0.42 7.39
C GLN A 109 -10.43 -1.12 8.75
N PHE A 110 -9.31 -1.78 9.01
CA PHE A 110 -9.12 -2.81 10.01
C PHE A 110 -9.99 -4.06 9.73
N TRP A 111 -9.87 -5.09 10.57
CA TRP A 111 -10.62 -6.33 10.42
C TRP A 111 -12.13 -6.20 10.71
N ASP A 112 -12.52 -5.13 11.38
CA ASP A 112 -13.88 -4.91 11.88
C ASP A 112 -14.56 -3.66 11.29
N GLY A 113 -13.91 -2.98 10.34
CA GLY A 113 -14.47 -1.80 9.68
C GLY A 113 -14.57 -0.55 10.56
N ARG A 114 -13.98 -0.56 11.78
CA ARG A 114 -14.13 0.55 12.73
C ARG A 114 -13.56 1.89 12.25
N ALA A 115 -12.60 1.89 11.33
CA ALA A 115 -12.19 3.09 10.62
C ALA A 115 -12.91 3.16 9.27
N LYS A 116 -13.56 4.29 9.00
CA LYS A 116 -14.41 4.42 7.80
C LYS A 116 -13.62 4.52 6.51
N THR A 117 -12.42 5.12 6.57
CA THR A 117 -11.55 5.43 5.42
C THR A 117 -10.10 5.08 5.72
N LEU A 118 -9.23 5.05 4.69
CA LEU A 118 -7.78 4.92 4.87
C LEU A 118 -7.22 6.03 5.77
N SER A 119 -7.64 7.28 5.55
CA SER A 119 -7.19 8.40 6.38
C SER A 119 -7.63 8.27 7.85
N ASP A 120 -8.82 7.70 8.10
CA ASP A 120 -9.24 7.42 9.49
C ASP A 120 -8.40 6.30 10.11
N GLN A 121 -8.04 5.29 9.34
CA GLN A 121 -7.20 4.20 9.79
C GLN A 121 -5.78 4.69 10.13
N ALA A 122 -5.16 5.48 9.25
CA ALA A 122 -3.78 5.94 9.39
C ALA A 122 -3.52 6.74 10.69
N LYS A 123 -4.56 7.33 11.28
CA LYS A 123 -4.46 8.02 12.59
C LYS A 123 -4.25 7.06 13.77
N GLY A 124 -4.79 5.84 13.68
CA GLY A 124 -4.84 4.94 14.82
C GLY A 124 -3.47 4.48 15.34
N PRO A 125 -2.60 3.90 14.50
CA PRO A 125 -1.33 3.31 14.91
C PRO A 125 -0.39 4.26 15.64
N PHE A 126 -0.34 5.53 15.25
CA PHE A 126 0.52 6.52 15.89
C PHE A 126 0.30 6.63 17.39
N LEU A 127 -0.97 6.58 17.82
CA LEU A 127 -1.37 6.79 19.22
C LEU A 127 -1.63 5.49 19.97
N ASN A 128 -1.60 4.36 19.28
CA ASN A 128 -1.86 3.07 19.91
C ASN A 128 -0.67 2.67 20.80
N PRO A 129 -0.85 2.47 22.13
CA PRO A 129 0.25 2.15 23.04
C PRO A 129 0.92 0.80 22.74
N ILE A 130 0.24 -0.12 22.07
CA ILE A 130 0.81 -1.40 21.65
C ILE A 130 1.34 -1.40 20.20
N GLU A 131 1.43 -0.22 19.57
CA GLU A 131 1.98 -0.02 18.23
C GLU A 131 3.07 1.08 18.29
N MET A 132 2.77 2.32 17.84
CA MET A 132 3.75 3.42 17.79
C MET A 132 3.80 4.28 19.08
N ALA A 133 2.86 4.14 19.98
CA ALA A 133 2.82 4.62 21.36
C ALA A 133 3.02 6.13 21.61
N ASN A 134 2.78 7.01 20.62
CA ASN A 134 2.82 8.44 20.90
C ASN A 134 1.68 8.85 21.84
N PRO A 135 1.93 9.76 22.81
CA PRO A 135 0.92 10.14 23.79
C PRO A 135 -0.21 10.98 23.20
N THR A 136 0.07 11.79 22.18
CA THR A 136 -0.90 12.71 21.58
C THR A 136 -0.59 13.00 20.10
N PRO A 137 -1.57 13.51 19.33
CA PRO A 137 -1.32 14.02 17.98
C PRO A 137 -0.25 15.11 17.92
N GLU A 138 -0.21 15.99 18.95
CA GLU A 138 0.77 17.08 19.04
C GLU A 138 2.19 16.52 19.10
N ALA A 139 2.41 15.44 19.85
CA ALA A 139 3.71 14.77 19.92
C ALA A 139 4.17 14.23 18.55
N VAL A 140 3.26 13.71 17.76
CA VAL A 140 3.54 13.25 16.39
C VAL A 140 3.94 14.44 15.51
N ILE A 141 3.19 15.55 15.58
CA ILE A 141 3.47 16.73 14.78
C ILE A 141 4.82 17.38 15.18
N GLU A 142 5.15 17.37 16.46
CA GLU A 142 6.43 17.90 16.93
C GLU A 142 7.60 17.06 16.39
N LYS A 143 7.48 15.73 16.37
CA LYS A 143 8.49 14.85 15.74
C LYS A 143 8.64 15.10 14.24
N ILE A 144 7.55 15.37 13.54
CA ILE A 144 7.56 15.74 12.12
C ILE A 144 8.30 17.06 11.91
N LYS A 145 8.03 18.09 12.71
CA LYS A 145 8.73 19.38 12.64
C LYS A 145 10.22 19.27 12.92
N GLN A 146 10.61 18.37 13.80
CA GLN A 146 12.00 18.16 14.24
C GLN A 146 12.75 17.07 13.45
N SER A 147 12.13 16.47 12.43
CA SER A 147 12.74 15.37 11.70
C SER A 147 14.10 15.78 11.09
N PRO A 148 15.20 15.07 11.42
CA PRO A 148 16.50 15.34 10.83
C PRO A 148 16.65 14.74 9.42
N MET A 149 15.73 13.89 9.01
CA MET A 149 15.81 13.10 7.78
C MET A 149 15.16 13.81 6.60
N THR A 150 14.18 14.67 6.86
CA THR A 150 13.32 15.25 5.82
C THR A 150 12.83 16.62 6.26
N ASP A 151 12.91 17.60 5.36
CA ASP A 151 12.23 18.90 5.56
C ASP A 151 10.73 18.72 5.29
N TYR A 152 10.03 18.19 6.29
CA TYR A 152 8.59 18.02 6.22
C TYR A 152 7.85 19.36 6.16
N SER A 153 8.32 20.38 6.87
CA SER A 153 7.64 21.67 6.95
C SER A 153 7.45 22.28 5.56
N THR A 154 8.50 22.33 4.77
CA THR A 154 8.41 22.82 3.39
C THR A 154 7.47 21.97 2.53
N GLN A 155 7.49 20.64 2.68
CA GLN A 155 6.62 19.76 1.90
C GLN A 155 5.15 19.92 2.30
N PHE A 156 4.84 19.97 3.61
CA PHE A 156 3.49 20.21 4.09
C PHE A 156 2.95 21.56 3.61
N ASP A 157 3.75 22.61 3.68
CA ASP A 157 3.36 23.94 3.21
C ASP A 157 3.08 23.96 1.71
N ALA A 158 3.88 23.26 0.92
CA ALA A 158 3.68 23.16 -0.52
C ALA A 158 2.38 22.42 -0.91
N ILE A 159 1.94 21.46 -0.10
CA ILE A 159 0.79 20.59 -0.39
C ILE A 159 -0.50 21.11 0.25
N TYR A 160 -0.44 21.58 1.51
CA TYR A 160 -1.61 21.92 2.32
C TYR A 160 -1.74 23.41 2.60
N GLY A 161 -0.78 24.24 2.14
CA GLY A 161 -0.73 25.69 2.33
C GLY A 161 0.17 26.09 3.50
N LYS A 162 0.54 27.35 3.51
CA LYS A 162 1.46 27.90 4.54
C LYS A 162 1.00 27.58 5.95
N GLU A 163 1.97 27.35 6.82
CA GLU A 163 1.76 27.04 8.23
C GLU A 163 0.94 25.75 8.46
N ALA A 164 1.04 24.80 7.52
CA ALA A 164 0.26 23.55 7.56
C ALA A 164 0.46 22.75 8.85
N LEU A 165 1.63 22.85 9.48
CA LEU A 165 1.95 22.14 10.74
C LEU A 165 1.70 22.97 12.02
N GLU A 166 1.26 24.23 11.92
CA GLU A 166 1.12 25.10 13.11
C GLU A 166 -0.11 24.77 13.99
N HIS A 167 -1.09 24.11 13.41
CA HIS A 167 -2.28 23.66 14.15
C HIS A 167 -2.28 22.12 14.27
N PRO A 168 -1.74 21.53 15.36
CA PRO A 168 -1.48 20.11 15.47
C PRO A 168 -2.67 19.21 15.15
N ALA A 169 -3.85 19.54 15.63
CA ALA A 169 -5.06 18.77 15.38
C ALA A 169 -5.40 18.69 13.86
N LYS A 170 -5.22 19.81 13.14
CA LYS A 170 -5.41 19.86 11.68
C LYS A 170 -4.26 19.20 10.94
N ALA A 171 -3.02 19.48 11.37
CA ALA A 171 -1.81 18.87 10.82
C ALA A 171 -1.86 17.32 10.89
N TYR A 172 -2.38 16.77 11.98
CA TYR A 172 -2.53 15.33 12.14
C TYR A 172 -3.50 14.71 11.12
N LEU A 173 -4.53 15.45 10.70
CA LEU A 173 -5.40 15.03 9.60
C LEU A 173 -4.66 15.05 8.26
N TYR A 174 -3.77 16.00 8.04
CA TYR A 174 -2.94 16.08 6.84
C TYR A 174 -1.92 14.94 6.77
N VAL A 175 -1.32 14.57 7.91
CA VAL A 175 -0.45 13.37 7.99
C VAL A 175 -1.20 12.13 7.54
N ALA A 176 -2.39 11.91 8.08
CA ALA A 176 -3.23 10.77 7.73
C ALA A 176 -3.70 10.80 6.27
N ASP A 177 -4.00 11.98 5.73
CA ASP A 177 -4.39 12.16 4.32
C ASP A 177 -3.23 11.86 3.37
N ALA A 178 -2.01 12.31 3.69
CA ALA A 178 -0.84 12.02 2.88
C ALA A 178 -0.51 10.51 2.86
N ILE A 179 -0.57 9.83 4.01
CA ILE A 179 -0.36 8.37 4.08
C ILE A 179 -1.42 7.65 3.26
N ALA A 180 -2.69 8.01 3.41
CA ALA A 180 -3.79 7.43 2.64
C ALA A 180 -3.62 7.65 1.13
N GLU A 181 -3.04 8.79 0.71
CA GLU A 181 -2.76 9.04 -0.71
C GLU A 181 -1.64 8.13 -1.23
N PHE A 182 -0.61 7.88 -0.43
CA PHE A 182 0.41 6.89 -0.77
C PHE A 182 -0.20 5.48 -0.91
N GLU A 183 -1.05 5.07 0.02
CA GLU A 183 -1.73 3.78 -0.01
C GLU A 183 -2.68 3.61 -1.21
N ARG A 184 -3.16 4.72 -1.81
CA ARG A 184 -3.95 4.69 -3.06
C ARG A 184 -3.11 4.54 -4.32
N SER A 185 -1.80 4.72 -4.24
CA SER A 185 -0.91 4.65 -5.41
C SER A 185 -0.84 3.24 -6.00
N ALA A 186 -0.35 3.12 -7.24
CA ALA A 186 -0.15 1.83 -7.87
C ALA A 186 0.97 0.99 -7.21
N VAL A 187 1.69 1.55 -6.23
CA VAL A 187 2.57 0.76 -5.36
C VAL A 187 1.79 -0.39 -4.70
N PHE A 188 0.57 -0.12 -4.25
CA PHE A 188 -0.30 -1.07 -3.57
C PHE A 188 -1.32 -1.77 -4.48
N ASN A 189 -1.46 -1.33 -5.73
CA ASN A 189 -2.55 -1.72 -6.63
C ASN A 189 -2.01 -2.33 -7.93
N LYS A 190 -1.24 -3.40 -7.83
CA LYS A 190 -0.45 -3.97 -8.94
C LYS A 190 -1.28 -4.69 -10.00
N PHE A 191 -2.33 -5.42 -9.62
CA PHE A 191 -3.14 -6.25 -10.52
C PHE A 191 -2.29 -7.12 -11.46
N THR A 192 -1.31 -7.83 -10.89
CA THR A 192 -0.33 -8.65 -11.61
C THR A 192 -0.40 -10.13 -11.24
N SER A 193 -1.48 -10.57 -10.61
CA SER A 193 -1.68 -11.99 -10.31
C SER A 193 -1.94 -12.78 -11.60
N LYS A 194 -1.74 -14.09 -11.53
CA LYS A 194 -2.12 -14.98 -12.64
C LYS A 194 -3.61 -14.88 -12.97
N TYR A 195 -4.46 -14.60 -11.96
CA TYR A 195 -5.89 -14.38 -12.15
C TYR A 195 -6.17 -13.10 -12.94
N ASP A 196 -5.49 -12.00 -12.62
CA ASP A 196 -5.61 -10.76 -13.37
C ASP A 196 -5.23 -10.96 -14.84
N PHE A 197 -4.10 -11.63 -15.10
CA PHE A 197 -3.70 -11.96 -16.45
C PHE A 197 -4.63 -12.95 -17.17
N TYR A 198 -5.27 -13.86 -16.42
CA TYR A 198 -6.30 -14.76 -16.95
C TYR A 198 -7.52 -13.97 -17.42
N LEU A 199 -8.01 -13.03 -16.60
CA LEU A 199 -9.13 -12.16 -16.96
C LEU A 199 -8.84 -11.30 -18.20
N LEU A 200 -7.58 -10.87 -18.36
CA LEU A 200 -7.10 -10.12 -19.53
C LEU A 200 -6.80 -11.01 -20.77
N GLY A 201 -7.01 -12.33 -20.68
CA GLY A 201 -6.67 -13.27 -21.73
C GLY A 201 -5.16 -13.48 -21.97
N LYS A 202 -4.31 -12.95 -21.09
CA LYS A 202 -2.83 -13.01 -21.16
C LYS A 202 -2.22 -14.23 -20.46
N ALA A 203 -2.99 -14.96 -19.65
CA ALA A 203 -2.58 -16.20 -19.02
C ALA A 203 -3.64 -17.29 -19.17
N ARG A 204 -3.22 -18.54 -19.02
CA ARG A 204 -4.14 -19.70 -19.03
C ARG A 204 -4.12 -20.39 -17.67
N PHE A 205 -5.29 -20.75 -17.17
CA PHE A 205 -5.43 -21.61 -16.03
C PHE A 205 -5.24 -23.09 -16.42
N THR A 206 -4.60 -23.83 -15.54
CA THR A 206 -4.56 -25.29 -15.60
C THR A 206 -5.97 -25.87 -15.38
N ALA A 207 -6.17 -27.16 -15.68
CA ALA A 207 -7.42 -27.82 -15.42
C ALA A 207 -7.80 -27.80 -13.91
N GLN A 208 -6.79 -27.86 -13.01
CA GLN A 208 -7.00 -27.79 -11.57
C GLN A 208 -7.45 -26.40 -11.13
N GLU A 209 -6.80 -25.34 -11.62
CA GLU A 209 -7.16 -23.96 -11.31
C GLU A 209 -8.56 -23.61 -11.82
N LYS A 210 -8.95 -24.09 -13.01
CA LYS A 210 -10.33 -23.92 -13.53
C LYS A 210 -11.35 -24.62 -12.62
N ARG A 211 -11.06 -25.84 -12.16
CA ARG A 211 -11.95 -26.52 -11.18
C ARG A 211 -12.04 -25.73 -9.88
N GLY A 212 -10.91 -25.17 -9.40
CA GLY A 212 -10.88 -24.31 -8.22
C GLY A 212 -11.75 -23.06 -8.38
N LEU A 213 -11.68 -22.40 -9.52
CA LEU A 213 -12.51 -21.22 -9.83
C LEU A 213 -14.00 -21.60 -9.83
N LEU A 214 -14.37 -22.71 -10.45
CA LEU A 214 -15.76 -23.18 -10.43
C LEU A 214 -16.27 -23.48 -9.01
N VAL A 215 -15.44 -24.05 -8.14
CA VAL A 215 -15.79 -24.27 -6.72
C VAL A 215 -15.93 -22.93 -5.99
N PHE A 216 -15.01 -21.98 -6.23
CA PHE A 216 -15.01 -20.66 -5.62
C PHE A 216 -16.30 -19.88 -5.95
N GLU A 217 -16.76 -19.95 -7.19
CA GLU A 217 -17.94 -19.23 -7.69
C GLU A 217 -19.27 -19.95 -7.43
N SER A 218 -19.25 -21.28 -7.30
CA SER A 218 -20.48 -22.06 -7.19
C SER A 218 -21.20 -21.85 -5.87
N LYS A 219 -22.46 -21.42 -5.93
CA LYS A 219 -23.33 -21.21 -4.76
C LYS A 219 -23.54 -22.49 -3.94
N ASP A 220 -23.54 -23.63 -4.62
CA ASP A 220 -23.80 -24.95 -4.01
C ASP A 220 -22.53 -25.65 -3.50
N LYS A 221 -21.35 -24.99 -3.65
CA LYS A 221 -20.05 -25.52 -3.22
C LYS A 221 -19.34 -24.55 -2.29
N GLY A 222 -18.26 -23.88 -2.77
CA GLY A 222 -17.48 -22.94 -1.95
C GLY A 222 -18.21 -21.66 -1.65
N ASN A 223 -18.91 -21.10 -2.63
CA ASN A 223 -19.60 -19.82 -2.58
C ASN A 223 -18.73 -18.67 -2.03
N CYS A 224 -17.41 -18.77 -2.24
CA CYS A 224 -16.45 -17.81 -1.70
C CYS A 224 -16.64 -16.42 -2.32
N ILE A 225 -17.15 -16.38 -3.57
CA ILE A 225 -17.44 -15.14 -4.30
C ILE A 225 -18.49 -14.26 -3.61
N ALA A 226 -19.31 -14.83 -2.72
CA ALA A 226 -20.30 -14.06 -1.96
C ALA A 226 -19.64 -12.99 -1.06
N CYS A 227 -18.42 -13.28 -0.56
CA CYS A 227 -17.63 -12.36 0.26
C CYS A 227 -16.38 -11.86 -0.47
N HIS A 228 -15.80 -12.69 -1.34
CA HIS A 228 -14.57 -12.38 -2.09
C HIS A 228 -14.91 -12.03 -3.54
N ASN A 229 -15.50 -10.86 -3.73
CA ASN A 229 -15.90 -10.39 -5.06
C ASN A 229 -14.68 -10.10 -5.93
N SER A 230 -14.68 -10.63 -7.16
CA SER A 230 -13.62 -10.44 -8.17
C SER A 230 -13.97 -9.39 -9.24
N ARG A 231 -15.00 -8.58 -9.04
CA ARG A 231 -15.48 -7.60 -10.01
C ARG A 231 -15.40 -6.19 -9.43
#